data_d9ec6e8d2926b115b360e8a306d83154
#
_entry.id   d9ec6e8d2926b115b360e8a306d83154
#
_cell.length_a   1.000
_cell.length_b   1.000
_cell.length_c   1.000
_cell.angle_alpha   90.00
_cell.angle_beta   90.00
_cell.angle_gamma   90.00
#
_symmetry.space_group_name_H-M   'P 1'
#
loop_
_entity.id
_entity.type
_entity.pdbx_description
1 polymer ?
#
loop_
_entity_poly.entity_id
_entity_poly.type
_entity_poly.pdbx_seq_one_letter_code
_entity_poly.pdbx_strand_id
1 'polypeptide(L)'
;MVEPTLVLYGALYEKAVEVLEETLRETGARYALLVDRKGFVLAHKEALWAPKPPPLDSLATLAAGNAAATQALAKLLGEVRFQEILHQGERTGLYMDEAGEYALLLVVFDESAPLGKVKLYGKRAAEALSRLVEEAMANPPKLNLDTEYREGAKALLDELFGN
;
A
#
# COMPACT_ATOMS: atom_id res chain seq x y z
N MET A 1 19.26 11.10 -10.70
CA MET A 1 17.99 10.67 -11.31
C MET A 1 16.98 10.45 -10.19
N VAL A 2 15.90 11.21 -10.20
CA VAL A 2 14.86 11.06 -9.19
C VAL A 2 14.02 9.84 -9.55
N GLU A 3 13.97 8.85 -8.64
CA GLU A 3 13.07 7.72 -8.82
C GLU A 3 11.63 8.21 -8.88
N PRO A 4 10.83 7.72 -9.83
CA PRO A 4 9.43 8.12 -9.89
C PRO A 4 8.73 7.71 -8.60
N THR A 5 8.01 8.65 -8.00
CA THR A 5 7.21 8.38 -6.81
C THR A 5 5.96 7.62 -7.23
N LEU A 6 5.73 6.45 -6.63
CA LEU A 6 4.52 5.68 -6.88
C LEU A 6 3.32 6.40 -6.26
N VAL A 7 2.35 6.70 -7.07
CA VAL A 7 1.08 7.30 -6.64
C VAL A 7 -0.07 6.56 -7.32
N LEU A 8 -1.07 6.20 -6.55
CA LEU A 8 -2.32 5.67 -7.06
C LEU A 8 -3.37 6.78 -7.04
N TYR A 9 -4.04 6.97 -8.16
CA TYR A 9 -5.07 8.00 -8.30
C TYR A 9 -6.17 7.51 -9.24
N GLY A 10 -7.33 8.18 -9.18
CA GLY A 10 -8.46 7.87 -10.07
C GLY A 10 -8.95 6.44 -9.96
N ALA A 11 -9.18 5.82 -11.11
CA ALA A 11 -9.73 4.46 -11.18
C ALA A 11 -8.83 3.40 -10.54
N LEU A 12 -7.50 3.54 -10.64
CA LEU A 12 -6.56 2.61 -10.03
C LEU A 12 -6.62 2.66 -8.50
N TYR A 13 -6.73 3.86 -7.95
CA TYR A 13 -6.92 4.05 -6.51
C TYR A 13 -8.22 3.41 -6.03
N GLU A 14 -9.32 3.64 -6.73
CA GLU A 14 -10.63 3.08 -6.39
C GLU A 14 -10.60 1.55 -6.44
N LYS A 15 -9.98 0.97 -7.46
CA LYS A 15 -9.82 -0.49 -7.57
C LYS A 15 -8.96 -1.05 -6.44
N ALA A 16 -7.90 -0.36 -6.06
CA ALA A 16 -7.06 -0.77 -4.93
C ALA A 16 -7.88 -0.80 -3.64
N VAL A 17 -8.66 0.24 -3.37
CA VAL A 17 -9.53 0.31 -2.19
C VAL A 17 -10.55 -0.84 -2.22
N GLU A 18 -11.14 -1.15 -3.38
CA GLU A 18 -12.08 -2.27 -3.53
C GLU A 18 -11.42 -3.61 -3.19
N VAL A 19 -10.18 -3.83 -3.64
CA VAL A 19 -9.42 -5.06 -3.31
C VAL A 19 -9.19 -5.15 -1.80
N LEU A 20 -8.79 -4.06 -1.16
CA LEU A 20 -8.59 -4.02 0.28
C LEU A 20 -9.90 -4.27 1.05
N GLU A 21 -10.98 -3.65 0.61
CA GLU A 21 -12.30 -3.83 1.22
C GLU A 21 -12.79 -5.28 1.11
N GLU A 22 -12.64 -5.88 -0.07
CA GLU A 22 -12.98 -7.29 -0.28
C GLU A 22 -12.14 -8.21 0.61
N THR A 23 -10.86 -7.92 0.74
CA THR A 23 -9.95 -8.69 1.60
C THR A 23 -10.42 -8.65 3.05
N LEU A 24 -10.82 -7.49 3.56
CA LEU A 24 -11.35 -7.35 4.91
C LEU A 24 -12.66 -8.14 5.07
N ARG A 25 -13.54 -8.06 4.10
CA ARG A 25 -14.83 -8.76 4.13
C ARG A 25 -14.66 -10.28 4.13
N GLU A 26 -13.76 -10.80 3.31
CA GLU A 26 -13.52 -12.24 3.19
C GLU A 26 -12.74 -12.83 4.37
N THR A 27 -11.84 -12.05 4.95
CA THR A 27 -10.98 -12.54 6.05
C THR A 27 -11.56 -12.26 7.43
N GLY A 28 -12.32 -11.18 7.59
CA GLY A 28 -12.70 -10.67 8.90
C GLY A 28 -11.58 -9.89 9.60
N ALA A 29 -10.56 -9.47 8.86
CA ALA A 29 -9.44 -8.69 9.40
C ALA A 29 -9.87 -7.27 9.74
N ARG A 30 -9.04 -6.57 10.54
CA ARG A 30 -9.33 -5.21 11.02
C ARG A 30 -8.97 -4.14 10.00
N TYR A 31 -7.76 -4.19 9.48
CA TYR A 31 -7.23 -3.16 8.58
C TYR A 31 -6.45 -3.80 7.45
N ALA A 32 -6.51 -3.19 6.27
CA ALA A 32 -5.69 -3.59 5.14
C ALA A 32 -5.10 -2.33 4.51
N LEU A 33 -3.80 -2.35 4.24
CA LEU A 33 -3.07 -1.23 3.67
C LEU A 33 -2.23 -1.69 2.48
N LEU A 34 -2.18 -0.83 1.49
CA LEU A 34 -1.18 -0.93 0.43
C LEU A 34 -0.16 0.18 0.67
N VAL A 35 1.09 -0.18 0.82
CA VAL A 35 2.16 0.79 1.10
C VAL A 35 3.27 0.63 0.08
N ASP A 36 4.02 1.70 -0.18
CA ASP A 36 5.20 1.58 -1.03
C ASP A 36 6.41 1.13 -0.20
N ARG A 37 7.49 0.81 -0.89
CA ARG A 37 8.72 0.33 -0.24
C ARG A 37 9.42 1.38 0.62
N LYS A 38 9.06 2.65 0.45
CA LYS A 38 9.59 3.77 1.24
C LYS A 38 8.80 3.99 2.53
N GLY A 39 7.66 3.32 2.67
CA GLY A 39 6.82 3.42 3.85
C GLY A 39 5.68 4.43 3.75
N PHE A 40 5.31 4.84 2.53
CA PHE A 40 4.15 5.70 2.32
C PHE A 40 2.89 4.87 2.07
N VAL A 41 1.79 5.29 2.68
CA VAL A 41 0.48 4.65 2.49
C VAL A 41 -0.07 5.05 1.13
N LEU A 42 -0.33 4.08 0.27
CA LEU A 42 -0.92 4.30 -1.06
C LEU A 42 -2.43 4.21 -1.03
N ALA A 43 -2.96 3.29 -0.25
CA ALA A 43 -4.39 3.09 -0.04
C ALA A 43 -4.59 2.30 1.25
N HIS A 44 -5.74 2.50 1.90
CA HIS A 44 -6.07 1.74 3.10
C HIS A 44 -7.57 1.59 3.26
N LYS A 45 -7.96 0.60 4.05
CA LYS A 45 -9.34 0.39 4.43
C LYS A 45 -9.38 -0.20 5.84
N GLU A 46 -10.35 0.25 6.63
CA GLU A 46 -10.63 -0.27 7.96
C GLU A 46 -12.01 -0.93 7.98
N ALA A 47 -12.12 -2.05 8.67
CA ALA A 47 -13.42 -2.68 8.88
C ALA A 47 -14.27 -1.78 9.80
N LEU A 48 -15.56 -1.68 9.52
CA LEU A 48 -16.48 -0.79 10.27
C LEU A 48 -16.53 -1.12 11.77
N TRP A 49 -16.38 -2.39 12.12
CA TRP A 49 -16.42 -2.87 13.49
C TRP A 49 -15.09 -2.74 14.22
N ALA A 50 -14.01 -2.50 13.49
CA ALA A 50 -12.66 -2.50 14.06
C ALA A 50 -12.43 -1.30 14.98
N PRO A 51 -11.61 -1.47 16.03
CA PRO A 51 -11.23 -0.32 16.86
C PRO A 51 -10.40 0.67 16.04
N LYS A 52 -10.26 1.88 16.54
CA LYS A 52 -9.45 2.90 15.87
C LYS A 52 -8.06 2.36 15.56
N PRO A 53 -7.58 2.49 14.31
CA PRO A 53 -6.26 2.00 13.95
C PRO A 53 -5.15 2.81 14.62
N PRO A 54 -3.95 2.21 14.76
CA PRO A 54 -2.76 2.97 15.13
C PRO A 54 -2.43 3.98 14.04
N PRO A 55 -1.48 4.92 14.27
CA PRO A 55 -1.05 5.83 13.22
C PRO A 55 -0.58 5.04 11.98
N LEU A 56 -1.28 5.20 10.88
CA LEU A 56 -1.03 4.41 9.67
C LEU A 56 0.34 4.69 9.06
N ASP A 57 0.80 5.94 9.11
CA ASP A 57 2.12 6.30 8.61
C ASP A 57 3.25 5.61 9.39
N SER A 58 3.10 5.51 10.70
CA SER A 58 4.06 4.80 11.56
C SER A 58 4.06 3.30 11.24
N LEU A 59 2.88 2.71 11.10
CA LEU A 59 2.75 1.30 10.74
C LEU A 59 3.40 1.02 9.38
N ALA A 60 3.12 1.86 8.40
CA ALA A 60 3.66 1.72 7.05
C ALA A 60 5.19 1.84 7.02
N THR A 61 5.75 2.83 7.72
CA THR A 61 7.19 3.04 7.80
C THR A 61 7.92 1.87 8.44
N LEU A 62 7.40 1.39 9.57
CA LEU A 62 7.97 0.24 10.26
C LEU A 62 7.86 -1.05 9.46
N ALA A 63 6.71 -1.26 8.81
CA ALA A 63 6.49 -2.42 7.96
C ALA A 63 7.44 -2.44 6.76
N ALA A 64 7.65 -1.31 6.11
CA ALA A 64 8.59 -1.19 5.00
C ALA A 64 10.03 -1.50 5.44
N GLY A 65 10.44 -1.01 6.60
CA GLY A 65 11.75 -1.32 7.17
C GLY A 65 11.90 -2.80 7.50
N ASN A 66 10.86 -3.41 8.05
CA ASN A 66 10.85 -4.84 8.35
C ASN A 66 10.96 -5.68 7.07
N ALA A 67 10.23 -5.31 6.02
CA ALA A 67 10.28 -6.00 4.74
C ALA A 67 11.67 -5.91 4.11
N ALA A 68 12.33 -4.75 4.18
CA ALA A 68 13.68 -4.57 3.68
C ALA A 68 14.69 -5.44 4.43
N ALA A 69 14.59 -5.53 5.76
CA ALA A 69 15.44 -6.39 6.57
C ALA A 69 15.20 -7.86 6.25
N THR A 70 13.95 -8.25 6.06
CA THR A 70 13.57 -9.62 5.71
C THR A 70 14.14 -10.02 4.34
N GLN A 71 14.10 -9.10 3.38
CA GLN A 71 14.70 -9.34 2.06
C GLN A 71 16.21 -9.53 2.15
N ALA A 72 16.89 -8.75 2.99
CA ALA A 72 18.32 -8.90 3.21
C ALA A 72 18.65 -10.27 3.85
N LEU A 73 17.83 -10.73 4.80
CA LEU A 73 17.97 -12.06 5.39
C LEU A 73 17.78 -13.17 4.35
N ALA A 74 16.78 -13.04 3.48
CA ALA A 74 16.53 -14.02 2.42
C ALA A 74 17.75 -14.16 1.52
N LYS A 75 18.36 -13.06 1.11
CA LYS A 75 19.57 -13.05 0.28
C LYS A 75 20.74 -13.77 0.95
N LEU A 76 20.93 -13.56 2.26
CA LEU A 76 21.99 -14.24 3.01
C LEU A 76 21.79 -15.76 3.04
N LEU A 77 20.55 -16.21 2.96
CA LEU A 77 20.19 -17.62 2.96
C LEU A 77 20.11 -18.22 1.55
N GLY A 78 20.43 -17.44 0.53
CA GLY A 78 20.37 -17.91 -0.86
C GLY A 78 18.98 -17.90 -1.47
N GLU A 79 18.02 -17.24 -0.81
CA GLU A 79 16.66 -17.11 -1.31
C GLU A 79 16.49 -15.82 -2.10
N VAL A 80 15.60 -15.84 -3.12
CA VAL A 80 15.24 -14.63 -3.84
C VAL A 80 14.40 -13.75 -2.94
N ARG A 81 13.42 -14.33 -2.26
CA ARG A 81 12.56 -13.66 -1.28
C ARG A 81 11.89 -14.72 -0.40
N PHE A 82 11.39 -14.28 0.75
CA PHE A 82 10.44 -15.09 1.51
C PHE A 82 9.04 -14.88 0.96
N GLN A 83 8.20 -15.90 1.05
CA GLN A 83 6.85 -15.85 0.45
C GLN A 83 5.94 -14.85 1.15
N GLU A 84 6.07 -14.76 2.46
CA GLU A 84 5.25 -13.87 3.28
C GLU A 84 5.97 -13.57 4.57
N ILE A 85 5.51 -12.52 5.26
CA ILE A 85 5.98 -12.18 6.59
C ILE A 85 4.77 -12.20 7.52
N LEU A 86 4.87 -12.96 8.62
CA LEU A 86 3.79 -13.08 9.58
C LEU A 86 4.29 -12.76 10.98
N HIS A 87 3.69 -11.76 11.61
CA HIS A 87 3.90 -11.42 13.01
C HIS A 87 2.64 -11.79 13.78
N GLN A 88 2.76 -12.64 14.79
CA GLN A 88 1.63 -13.03 15.62
C GLN A 88 1.88 -12.63 17.07
N GLY A 89 1.02 -11.76 17.59
CA GLY A 89 0.93 -11.45 19.01
C GLY A 89 -0.14 -12.30 19.67
N GLU A 90 -0.40 -12.05 20.94
CA GLU A 90 -1.43 -12.77 21.70
C GLU A 90 -2.84 -12.48 21.18
N ARG A 91 -3.10 -11.27 20.73
CA ARG A 91 -4.44 -10.81 20.30
C ARG A 91 -4.51 -10.39 18.86
N THR A 92 -3.44 -9.82 18.34
CA THR A 92 -3.40 -9.31 16.97
C THR A 92 -2.23 -9.89 16.21
N GLY A 93 -2.38 -9.92 14.89
CA GLY A 93 -1.33 -10.33 13.98
C GLY A 93 -1.20 -9.36 12.83
N LEU A 94 -0.06 -9.39 12.18
CA LEU A 94 0.23 -8.61 10.99
C LEU A 94 0.75 -9.56 9.92
N TYR A 95 0.01 -9.62 8.82
CA TYR A 95 0.41 -10.33 7.61
C TYR A 95 0.93 -9.31 6.61
N MET A 96 2.09 -9.59 6.02
CA MET A 96 2.64 -8.75 4.96
C MET A 96 3.03 -9.62 3.78
N ASP A 97 2.78 -9.12 2.58
CA ASP A 97 3.20 -9.78 1.35
C ASP A 97 3.57 -8.72 0.31
N GLU A 98 4.41 -9.11 -0.63
CA GLU A 98 4.79 -8.21 -1.71
C GLU A 98 3.65 -8.04 -2.70
N ALA A 99 3.30 -6.80 -3.00
CA ALA A 99 2.38 -6.44 -4.05
C ALA A 99 3.19 -5.97 -5.27
N GLY A 100 3.92 -6.90 -5.85
CA GLY A 100 4.88 -6.62 -6.91
C GLY A 100 6.19 -6.06 -6.39
N GLU A 101 6.95 -5.46 -7.28
CA GLU A 101 8.28 -4.94 -6.98
C GLU A 101 8.26 -3.66 -6.13
N TYR A 102 7.21 -2.86 -6.24
CA TYR A 102 7.18 -1.49 -5.71
C TYR A 102 6.33 -1.30 -4.46
N ALA A 103 5.56 -2.29 -4.08
CA ALA A 103 4.59 -2.12 -2.99
C ALA A 103 4.46 -3.36 -2.11
N LEU A 104 3.84 -3.17 -0.96
CA LEU A 104 3.58 -4.20 0.04
C LEU A 104 2.11 -4.14 0.47
N LEU A 105 1.52 -5.31 0.67
CA LEU A 105 0.21 -5.44 1.31
C LEU A 105 0.41 -5.72 2.79
N LEU A 106 -0.30 -4.99 3.64
CA LEU A 106 -0.35 -5.21 5.07
C LEU A 106 -1.79 -5.56 5.45
N VAL A 107 -1.97 -6.63 6.22
CA VAL A 107 -3.27 -7.01 6.78
C VAL A 107 -3.12 -7.19 8.28
N VAL A 108 -3.81 -6.36 9.04
CA VAL A 108 -3.85 -6.45 10.51
C VAL A 108 -5.11 -7.21 10.90
N PHE A 109 -4.95 -8.28 11.66
CA PHE A 109 -6.05 -9.18 12.01
C PHE A 109 -6.02 -9.53 13.49
N ASP A 110 -7.11 -10.10 13.98
CA ASP A 110 -7.24 -10.60 15.35
C ASP A 110 -7.83 -12.01 15.35
N GLU A 111 -8.25 -12.46 16.52
CA GLU A 111 -8.82 -13.80 16.71
C GLU A 111 -10.05 -14.10 15.86
N SER A 112 -10.76 -13.05 15.41
CA SER A 112 -11.97 -13.22 14.58
C SER A 112 -11.66 -13.57 13.13
N ALA A 113 -10.40 -13.42 12.71
CA ALA A 113 -9.97 -13.75 11.35
C ALA A 113 -9.13 -15.03 11.35
N PRO A 114 -9.63 -16.13 10.75
CA PRO A 114 -8.84 -17.35 10.65
C PRO A 114 -7.56 -17.14 9.84
N LEU A 115 -6.42 -17.57 10.37
CA LEU A 115 -5.12 -17.38 9.72
C LEU A 115 -5.08 -17.92 8.29
N GLY A 116 -5.71 -19.09 8.04
CA GLY A 116 -5.78 -19.66 6.70
C GLY A 116 -6.45 -18.76 5.70
N LYS A 117 -7.52 -18.06 6.12
CA LYS A 117 -8.21 -17.08 5.26
C LYS A 117 -7.33 -15.85 5.02
N VAL A 118 -6.67 -15.36 6.06
CA VAL A 118 -5.77 -14.21 5.94
C VAL A 118 -4.67 -14.49 4.91
N LYS A 119 -4.05 -15.66 4.99
CA LYS A 119 -3.01 -16.08 4.04
C LYS A 119 -3.57 -16.24 2.61
N LEU A 120 -4.71 -16.91 2.46
CA LEU A 120 -5.30 -17.17 1.15
C LEU A 120 -5.72 -15.86 0.46
N TYR A 121 -6.54 -15.07 1.13
CA TYR A 121 -7.05 -13.83 0.56
C TYR A 121 -6.00 -12.72 0.53
N GLY A 122 -5.07 -12.73 1.48
CA GLY A 122 -3.92 -11.84 1.45
C GLY A 122 -3.05 -12.06 0.22
N LYS A 123 -2.77 -13.31 -0.12
CA LYS A 123 -2.00 -13.64 -1.32
C LYS A 123 -2.73 -13.22 -2.60
N ARG A 124 -4.02 -13.50 -2.69
CA ARG A 124 -4.85 -13.07 -3.83
C ARG A 124 -4.88 -11.56 -3.97
N ALA A 125 -5.05 -10.86 -2.85
CA ALA A 125 -5.04 -9.40 -2.83
C ALA A 125 -3.69 -8.84 -3.28
N ALA A 126 -2.59 -9.41 -2.78
CA ALA A 126 -1.25 -8.98 -3.18
C ALA A 126 -1.03 -9.13 -4.68
N GLU A 127 -1.49 -10.23 -5.28
CA GLU A 127 -1.41 -10.44 -6.73
C GLU A 127 -2.26 -9.43 -7.51
N ALA A 128 -3.49 -9.17 -7.07
CA ALA A 128 -4.36 -8.18 -7.71
C ALA A 128 -3.79 -6.76 -7.60
N LEU A 129 -3.30 -6.39 -6.41
CA LEU A 129 -2.70 -5.09 -6.17
C LEU A 129 -1.40 -4.91 -6.96
N SER A 130 -0.62 -5.97 -7.11
CA SER A 130 0.59 -5.97 -7.95
C SER A 130 0.30 -5.51 -9.37
N ARG A 131 -0.79 -5.99 -9.97
CA ARG A 131 -1.19 -5.58 -11.33
C ARG A 131 -1.57 -4.12 -11.39
N LEU A 132 -2.30 -3.62 -10.39
CA LEU A 132 -2.68 -2.20 -10.31
C LEU A 132 -1.46 -1.30 -10.15
N VAL A 133 -0.50 -1.72 -9.33
CA VAL A 133 0.74 -0.98 -9.11
C VAL A 133 1.58 -0.95 -10.39
N GLU A 134 1.70 -2.07 -11.09
CA GLU A 134 2.41 -2.14 -12.37
C GLU A 134 1.78 -1.22 -13.41
N GLU A 135 0.45 -1.20 -13.48
CA GLU A 135 -0.28 -0.31 -14.38
C GLU A 135 -0.03 1.16 -14.03
N ALA A 136 -0.03 1.50 -12.75
CA ALA A 136 0.27 2.86 -12.29
C ALA A 136 1.70 3.28 -12.63
N MET A 137 2.66 2.36 -12.54
CA MET A 137 4.05 2.65 -12.88
C MET A 137 4.27 2.76 -14.38
N ALA A 138 3.54 2.00 -15.19
CA ALA A 138 3.62 2.04 -16.64
C ALA A 138 2.97 3.31 -17.23
N ASN A 139 1.97 3.85 -16.53
CA ASN A 139 1.22 5.04 -16.96
C ASN A 139 1.29 6.10 -15.85
N PRO A 140 2.47 6.71 -15.62
CA PRO A 140 2.57 7.77 -14.62
C PRO A 140 1.65 8.92 -15.02
N PRO A 141 1.12 9.69 -14.04
CA PRO A 141 0.24 10.81 -14.35
C PRO A 141 0.94 11.73 -15.33
N LYS A 142 0.43 11.76 -16.56
CA LYS A 142 0.92 12.69 -17.55
C LYS A 142 0.61 14.10 -17.10
N LEU A 143 1.56 14.89 -17.14
CA LEU A 143 1.82 16.32 -17.10
C LEU A 143 0.66 17.32 -17.36
N ASN A 144 -0.60 16.89 -17.44
CA ASN A 144 -1.75 17.81 -17.44
C ASN A 144 -1.79 18.61 -16.13
N LEU A 145 -1.31 18.01 -15.04
CA LEU A 145 -1.12 18.71 -13.77
C LEU A 145 -0.07 19.81 -13.87
N ASP A 146 1.00 19.61 -14.64
CA ASP A 146 2.02 20.64 -14.85
C ASP A 146 1.48 21.81 -15.65
N THR A 147 0.65 21.56 -16.68
CA THR A 147 0.04 22.61 -17.47
C THR A 147 -0.98 23.40 -16.63
N GLU A 148 -1.87 22.70 -15.93
CA GLU A 148 -2.82 23.33 -15.02
C GLU A 148 -2.12 24.07 -13.89
N TYR A 149 -1.08 23.49 -13.33
CA TYR A 149 -0.29 24.11 -12.27
C TYR A 149 0.43 25.36 -12.77
N ARG A 150 1.03 25.31 -13.95
CA ARG A 150 1.70 26.46 -14.57
C ARG A 150 0.71 27.58 -14.91
N GLU A 151 -0.43 27.22 -15.48
CA GLU A 151 -1.50 28.19 -15.79
C GLU A 151 -2.06 28.81 -14.53
N GLY A 152 -2.31 28.01 -13.49
CA GLY A 152 -2.75 28.48 -12.19
C GLY A 152 -1.72 29.38 -11.51
N ALA A 153 -0.44 29.00 -11.55
CA ALA A 153 0.64 29.80 -11.00
C ALA A 153 0.82 31.12 -11.76
N LYS A 154 0.71 31.08 -13.09
CA LYS A 154 0.79 32.26 -13.94
C LYS A 154 -0.35 33.20 -13.67
N ALA A 155 -1.59 32.69 -13.61
CA ALA A 155 -2.77 33.49 -13.29
C ALA A 155 -2.66 34.16 -11.91
N LEU A 156 -2.14 33.41 -10.92
CA LEU A 156 -1.91 33.91 -9.57
C LEU A 156 -0.86 35.02 -9.56
N LEU A 157 0.23 34.86 -10.31
CA LEU A 157 1.27 35.86 -10.43
C LEU A 157 0.76 37.12 -11.12
N ASP A 158 -0.03 36.97 -12.20
CA ASP A 158 -0.63 38.09 -12.91
C ASP A 158 -1.61 38.86 -12.00
N GLU A 159 -2.37 38.15 -11.18
CA GLU A 159 -3.29 38.75 -10.20
C GLU A 159 -2.53 39.50 -9.10
N LEU A 160 -1.45 38.92 -8.57
CA LEU A 160 -0.66 39.54 -7.51
C LEU A 160 0.18 40.74 -7.97
N PHE A 161 0.65 40.74 -9.21
CA PHE A 161 1.52 41.79 -9.73
C PHE A 161 0.83 42.79 -10.66
N GLY A 162 -0.48 42.70 -10.83
CA GLY A 162 -1.32 43.74 -11.41
C GLY A 162 -1.15 43.99 -12.91
N ASN A 163 -0.84 42.95 -13.66
CA ASN A 163 -0.80 43.07 -15.13
C ASN A 163 -1.95 42.33 -15.78
#